data_1b4aa36516f00acb31cccb7d78e7e5c5
#
_entry.id   1b4aa36516f00acb31cccb7d78e7e5c5
#
_cell.length_a   1.000
_cell.length_b   1.000
_cell.length_c   1.000
_cell.angle_alpha   90.00
_cell.angle_beta   90.00
_cell.angle_gamma   90.00
#
_symmetry.space_group_name_H-M   'P 1'
#
loop_
_entity.id
_entity.type
_entity.pdbx_description
1 polymer ?
#
loop_
_entity_poly.entity_id
_entity_poly.type
_entity_poly.pdbx_seq_one_letter_code
_entity_poly.pdbx_strand_id
1 'polypeptide(L)'
;MPSSERVNWQPISQMPLVASMIDSALNDTADHLQTLTEARARPHVLDDATVDRVERVHGEQLEFVDIFAEQVRGWRDEGPSASQRQELDRLEEQNWRLRQVTMEVLALAAELRKGTIDRITAMSDLELGYQALLGTLPPGRS
;
A
#
# COMPACT_ATOMS: atom_id res chain seq x y z
N MET A 1 2.30 -13.33 30.41
CA MET A 1 1.02 -13.85 29.96
C MET A 1 0.88 -13.80 28.45
N PRO A 2 0.70 -14.92 27.87
CA PRO A 2 0.56 -14.96 26.42
C PRO A 2 -0.58 -14.11 25.90
N SER A 3 -1.66 -13.97 26.67
CA SER A 3 -2.83 -13.23 26.19
C SER A 3 -2.53 -11.76 25.99
N SER A 4 -1.61 -11.18 26.75
CA SER A 4 -1.28 -9.78 26.56
C SER A 4 -0.49 -9.52 25.28
N GLU A 5 0.20 -10.54 24.80
CA GLU A 5 0.94 -10.46 23.57
C GLU A 5 0.02 -10.62 22.35
N ARG A 6 -1.22 -11.02 22.61
CA ARG A 6 -2.20 -11.24 21.56
C ARG A 6 -3.34 -10.26 21.67
N VAL A 7 -3.01 -8.98 21.85
CA VAL A 7 -4.06 -7.98 22.06
C VAL A 7 -5.03 -7.91 20.88
N ASN A 8 -4.57 -8.28 19.68
CA ASN A 8 -5.41 -8.27 18.49
C ASN A 8 -6.04 -9.64 18.21
N TRP A 9 -5.84 -10.61 19.13
CA TRP A 9 -6.39 -11.93 18.96
C TRP A 9 -7.88 -11.94 19.22
N GLN A 10 -8.64 -12.30 18.19
CA GLN A 10 -10.09 -12.30 18.27
C GLN A 10 -10.61 -13.74 18.36
N PRO A 11 -11.75 -13.97 19.03
CA PRO A 11 -12.35 -15.30 19.01
C PRO A 11 -12.83 -15.65 17.60
N ILE A 12 -12.93 -16.95 17.33
CA ILE A 12 -13.31 -17.42 16.00
C ILE A 12 -14.69 -16.92 15.57
N SER A 13 -15.53 -16.54 16.54
CA SER A 13 -16.84 -15.96 16.22
C SER A 13 -16.72 -14.62 15.49
N GLN A 14 -15.54 -13.99 15.52
CA GLN A 14 -15.27 -12.76 14.81
C GLN A 14 -14.78 -12.97 13.38
N MET A 15 -14.69 -14.23 12.95
CA MET A 15 -14.21 -14.52 11.61
C MET A 15 -15.00 -13.81 10.51
N PRO A 16 -16.35 -13.73 10.57
CA PRO A 16 -17.08 -13.01 9.54
C PRO A 16 -16.69 -11.53 9.43
N LEU A 17 -16.38 -10.89 10.56
CA LEU A 17 -15.95 -9.51 10.57
C LEU A 17 -14.59 -9.36 9.89
N VAL A 18 -13.64 -10.21 10.24
CA VAL A 18 -12.32 -10.18 9.63
C VAL A 18 -12.42 -10.50 8.14
N ALA A 19 -13.27 -11.45 7.77
CA ALA A 19 -13.51 -11.77 6.36
C ALA A 19 -13.99 -10.55 5.59
N SER A 20 -14.93 -9.81 6.16
CA SER A 20 -15.44 -8.59 5.55
C SER A 20 -14.33 -7.54 5.39
N MET A 21 -13.47 -7.41 6.39
CA MET A 21 -12.36 -6.45 6.35
C MET A 21 -11.35 -6.82 5.25
N ILE A 22 -11.01 -8.09 5.14
CA ILE A 22 -10.07 -8.54 4.12
C ILE A 22 -10.65 -8.34 2.73
N ASP A 23 -11.91 -8.73 2.53
CA ASP A 23 -12.56 -8.62 1.23
C ASP A 23 -12.69 -7.16 0.80
N SER A 24 -13.06 -6.27 1.72
CA SER A 24 -13.16 -4.85 1.42
C SER A 24 -11.80 -4.25 1.10
N ALA A 25 -10.79 -4.59 1.90
CA ALA A 25 -9.43 -4.09 1.68
C ALA A 25 -8.90 -4.55 0.32
N LEU A 26 -9.19 -5.78 -0.06
CA LEU A 26 -8.74 -6.30 -1.34
C LEU A 26 -9.38 -5.54 -2.50
N ASN A 27 -10.69 -5.31 -2.43
CA ASN A 27 -11.40 -4.55 -3.45
C ASN A 27 -10.87 -3.11 -3.55
N ASP A 28 -10.72 -2.44 -2.41
CA ASP A 28 -10.24 -1.06 -2.39
C ASP A 28 -8.81 -0.96 -2.92
N THR A 29 -7.96 -1.90 -2.54
CA THR A 29 -6.56 -1.89 -2.97
C THR A 29 -6.44 -2.16 -4.47
N ALA A 30 -7.29 -3.05 -5.01
CA ALA A 30 -7.31 -3.30 -6.44
C ALA A 30 -7.71 -2.04 -7.21
N ASP A 31 -8.68 -1.28 -6.68
CA ASP A 31 -9.08 -0.01 -7.29
C ASP A 31 -7.95 1.01 -7.23
N HIS A 32 -7.25 1.09 -6.10
CA HIS A 32 -6.10 1.98 -5.95
C HIS A 32 -5.00 1.62 -6.95
N LEU A 33 -4.74 0.33 -7.12
CA LEU A 33 -3.72 -0.12 -8.08
C LEU A 33 -4.09 0.32 -9.49
N GLN A 34 -5.36 0.19 -9.86
CA GLN A 34 -5.81 0.60 -11.17
C GLN A 34 -5.63 2.11 -11.37
N THR A 35 -6.01 2.91 -10.36
CA THR A 35 -5.86 4.36 -10.41
C THR A 35 -4.41 4.77 -10.57
N LEU A 36 -3.51 4.14 -9.82
CA LEU A 36 -2.08 4.44 -9.91
C LEU A 36 -1.48 4.00 -11.24
N THR A 37 -1.97 2.87 -11.78
CA THR A 37 -1.52 2.39 -13.08
C THR A 37 -1.88 3.39 -14.18
N GLU A 38 -3.08 3.95 -14.10
CA GLU A 38 -3.51 4.99 -15.04
C GLU A 38 -2.68 6.26 -14.85
N ALA A 39 -2.39 6.60 -13.62
CA ALA A 39 -1.59 7.80 -13.31
C ALA A 39 -0.16 7.67 -13.81
N ARG A 40 0.35 6.45 -13.96
CA ARG A 40 1.70 6.24 -14.50
C ARG A 40 1.81 6.78 -15.93
N ALA A 41 0.73 6.72 -16.70
CA ALA A 41 0.70 7.26 -18.04
C ALA A 41 0.57 8.78 -18.05
N ARG A 42 0.19 9.37 -16.91
CA ARG A 42 0.04 10.81 -16.74
C ARG A 42 0.68 11.23 -15.43
N PRO A 43 2.01 11.23 -15.34
CA PRO A 43 2.68 11.44 -14.05
C PRO A 43 2.38 12.78 -13.39
N HIS A 44 1.96 13.78 -14.15
CA HIS A 44 1.63 15.09 -13.62
C HIS A 44 0.32 15.15 -12.85
N VAL A 45 -0.47 14.07 -12.88
CA VAL A 45 -1.77 14.01 -12.19
C VAL A 45 -1.62 13.84 -10.69
N LEU A 46 -0.55 13.20 -10.25
CA LEU A 46 -0.32 12.93 -8.83
C LEU A 46 0.80 13.81 -8.28
N ASP A 47 0.58 14.38 -7.11
CA ASP A 47 1.60 15.14 -6.41
C ASP A 47 2.30 14.26 -5.37
N ASP A 48 3.38 14.79 -4.80
CA ASP A 48 4.18 14.06 -3.82
C ASP A 48 3.39 13.72 -2.55
N ALA A 49 2.51 14.62 -2.14
CA ALA A 49 1.70 14.39 -0.94
C ALA A 49 0.78 13.19 -1.13
N THR A 50 0.22 13.02 -2.33
CA THR A 50 -0.62 11.88 -2.64
C THR A 50 0.18 10.58 -2.63
N VAL A 51 1.38 10.60 -3.24
CA VAL A 51 2.25 9.42 -3.23
C VAL A 51 2.68 9.07 -1.81
N ASP A 52 3.01 10.06 -0.99
CA ASP A 52 3.36 9.84 0.42
C ASP A 52 2.22 9.15 1.16
N ARG A 53 1.00 9.61 0.94
CA ARG A 53 -0.16 9.03 1.61
C ARG A 53 -0.38 7.59 1.17
N VAL A 54 -0.25 7.32 -0.12
CA VAL A 54 -0.38 5.96 -0.65
C VAL A 54 0.63 5.04 0.00
N GLU A 55 1.89 5.46 0.10
CA GLU A 55 2.94 4.66 0.71
C GLU A 55 2.66 4.40 2.18
N ARG A 56 2.21 5.42 2.91
CA ARG A 56 1.93 5.26 4.33
C ARG A 56 0.75 4.33 4.57
N VAL A 57 -0.36 4.56 3.87
CA VAL A 57 -1.58 3.77 4.07
C VAL A 57 -1.35 2.32 3.72
N HIS A 58 -0.70 2.06 2.60
CA HIS A 58 -0.49 0.68 2.16
C HIS A 58 0.64 -0.01 2.93
N GLY A 59 1.61 0.76 3.42
CA GLY A 59 2.61 0.22 4.34
C GLY A 59 1.96 -0.26 5.64
N GLU A 60 1.03 0.53 6.18
CA GLU A 60 0.27 0.13 7.36
C GLU A 60 -0.60 -1.09 7.06
N GLN A 61 -1.14 -1.17 5.84
CA GLN A 61 -1.97 -2.30 5.46
C GLN A 61 -1.19 -3.62 5.47
N LEU A 62 0.09 -3.59 5.13
CA LEU A 62 0.92 -4.80 5.23
C LEU A 62 1.01 -5.31 6.67
N GLU A 63 1.02 -4.40 7.64
CA GLU A 63 1.01 -4.80 9.04
C GLU A 63 -0.30 -5.49 9.40
N PHE A 64 -1.42 -4.99 8.88
CA PHE A 64 -2.71 -5.67 9.09
C PHE A 64 -2.76 -7.03 8.42
N VAL A 65 -2.15 -7.16 7.24
CA VAL A 65 -2.06 -8.45 6.56
C VAL A 65 -1.37 -9.48 7.46
N ASP A 66 -0.30 -9.08 8.13
CA ASP A 66 0.42 -9.98 9.04
C ASP A 66 -0.45 -10.34 10.24
N ILE A 67 -1.20 -9.38 10.78
CA ILE A 67 -2.13 -9.62 11.89
C ILE A 67 -3.22 -10.60 11.47
N PHE A 68 -3.80 -10.41 10.28
CA PHE A 68 -4.82 -11.33 9.77
C PHE A 68 -4.26 -12.74 9.59
N ALA A 69 -3.03 -12.86 9.12
CA ALA A 69 -2.40 -14.17 8.96
C ALA A 69 -2.25 -14.88 10.31
N GLU A 70 -1.89 -14.15 11.36
CA GLU A 70 -1.80 -14.71 12.69
C GLU A 70 -3.17 -15.11 13.25
N GLN A 71 -4.20 -14.30 12.98
CA GLN A 71 -5.57 -14.64 13.38
C GLN A 71 -6.00 -15.97 12.74
N VAL A 72 -5.76 -16.13 11.45
CA VAL A 72 -6.13 -17.35 10.74
C VAL A 72 -5.39 -18.54 11.36
N ARG A 73 -4.10 -18.41 11.63
CA ARG A 73 -3.33 -19.49 12.24
C ARG A 73 -3.90 -19.90 13.60
N GLY A 74 -4.22 -18.88 14.42
CA GLY A 74 -4.76 -19.15 15.74
C GLY A 74 -6.13 -19.83 15.68
N TRP A 75 -6.98 -19.39 14.76
CA TRP A 75 -8.30 -20.01 14.61
C TRP A 75 -8.21 -21.45 14.13
N ARG A 76 -7.22 -21.78 13.33
CA ARG A 76 -7.01 -23.18 12.93
C ARG A 76 -6.71 -24.07 14.12
N ASP A 77 -6.10 -23.52 15.17
CA ASP A 77 -5.76 -24.27 16.39
C ASP A 77 -6.94 -24.36 17.37
N GLU A 78 -8.05 -23.69 17.11
CA GLU A 78 -9.21 -23.69 18.00
C GLU A 78 -10.23 -24.78 17.67
N GLY A 79 -9.86 -25.75 16.87
CA GLY A 79 -10.76 -26.84 16.53
C GLY A 79 -11.94 -26.41 15.68
N PRO A 80 -11.72 -25.74 14.58
CA PRO A 80 -12.81 -25.22 13.76
C PRO A 80 -13.64 -26.35 13.14
N SER A 81 -14.92 -26.05 12.88
CA SER A 81 -15.79 -26.97 12.15
C SER A 81 -15.31 -27.08 10.68
N ALA A 82 -15.88 -28.02 9.95
CA ALA A 82 -15.55 -28.18 8.53
C ALA A 82 -15.87 -26.93 7.75
N SER A 83 -17.02 -26.30 8.04
CA SER A 83 -17.41 -25.05 7.39
C SER A 83 -16.45 -23.92 7.73
N GLN A 84 -16.03 -23.83 9.00
CA GLN A 84 -15.07 -22.82 9.42
C GLN A 84 -13.71 -23.05 8.77
N ARG A 85 -13.28 -24.28 8.61
CA ARG A 85 -12.01 -24.58 7.94
C ARG A 85 -12.04 -24.13 6.47
N GLN A 86 -13.16 -24.34 5.80
CA GLN A 86 -13.31 -23.87 4.43
C GLN A 86 -13.19 -22.35 4.35
N GLU A 87 -13.81 -21.66 5.29
CA GLU A 87 -13.72 -20.20 5.32
C GLU A 87 -12.30 -19.73 5.66
N LEU A 88 -11.63 -20.43 6.57
CA LEU A 88 -10.24 -20.11 6.88
C LEU A 88 -9.34 -20.29 5.66
N ASP A 89 -9.57 -21.32 4.86
CA ASP A 89 -8.82 -21.51 3.62
C ASP A 89 -9.05 -20.35 2.66
N ARG A 90 -10.31 -19.91 2.53
CA ARG A 90 -10.64 -18.79 1.68
C ARG A 90 -9.97 -17.51 2.18
N LEU A 91 -10.00 -17.27 3.49
CA LEU A 91 -9.40 -16.07 4.08
C LEU A 91 -7.89 -16.07 3.89
N GLU A 92 -7.26 -17.21 4.03
CA GLU A 92 -5.82 -17.31 3.81
C GLU A 92 -5.47 -16.93 2.38
N GLU A 93 -6.25 -17.43 1.42
CA GLU A 93 -6.05 -17.11 0.01
C GLU A 93 -6.29 -15.63 -0.25
N GLN A 94 -7.38 -15.07 0.27
CA GLN A 94 -7.71 -13.66 0.07
C GLN A 94 -6.67 -12.76 0.73
N ASN A 95 -6.18 -13.13 1.89
CA ASN A 95 -5.17 -12.35 2.58
C ASN A 95 -3.84 -12.37 1.83
N TRP A 96 -3.52 -13.51 1.21
CA TRP A 96 -2.34 -13.60 0.37
C TRP A 96 -2.48 -12.67 -0.84
N ARG A 97 -3.65 -12.66 -1.48
CA ARG A 97 -3.91 -11.74 -2.59
C ARG A 97 -3.82 -10.29 -2.15
N LEU A 98 -4.34 -9.99 -0.98
CA LEU A 98 -4.26 -8.64 -0.43
C LEU A 98 -2.80 -8.21 -0.27
N ARG A 99 -1.95 -9.11 0.24
CA ARG A 99 -0.52 -8.83 0.34
C ARG A 99 0.08 -8.52 -1.02
N GLN A 100 -0.23 -9.33 -2.01
CA GLN A 100 0.34 -9.15 -3.35
C GLN A 100 -0.07 -7.84 -3.98
N VAL A 101 -1.36 -7.51 -3.93
CA VAL A 101 -1.86 -6.26 -4.51
C VAL A 101 -1.30 -5.06 -3.77
N THR A 102 -1.20 -5.15 -2.44
CA THR A 102 -0.63 -4.07 -1.63
C THR A 102 0.83 -3.83 -2.01
N MET A 103 1.60 -4.89 -2.18
CA MET A 103 3.00 -4.76 -2.59
C MET A 103 3.13 -4.16 -3.98
N GLU A 104 2.21 -4.49 -4.88
CA GLU A 104 2.19 -3.89 -6.21
C GLU A 104 1.90 -2.38 -6.14
N VAL A 105 0.97 -1.99 -5.28
CA VAL A 105 0.67 -0.56 -5.07
C VAL A 105 1.91 0.16 -4.55
N LEU A 106 2.60 -0.44 -3.57
CA LEU A 106 3.80 0.18 -3.01
C LEU A 106 4.93 0.29 -4.03
N ALA A 107 5.10 -0.74 -4.85
CA ALA A 107 6.12 -0.71 -5.90
C ALA A 107 5.82 0.38 -6.93
N LEU A 108 4.54 0.50 -7.31
CA LEU A 108 4.14 1.51 -8.28
C LEU A 108 4.25 2.92 -7.70
N ALA A 109 3.93 3.08 -6.41
CA ALA A 109 4.09 4.37 -5.74
C ALA A 109 5.57 4.79 -5.73
N ALA A 110 6.47 3.85 -5.47
CA ALA A 110 7.90 4.12 -5.50
C ALA A 110 8.36 4.53 -6.91
N GLU A 111 7.82 3.87 -7.94
CA GLU A 111 8.09 4.25 -9.32
C GLU A 111 7.64 5.66 -9.62
N LEU A 112 6.43 6.00 -9.20
CA LEU A 112 5.87 7.33 -9.43
C LEU A 112 6.67 8.41 -8.69
N ARG A 113 7.12 8.11 -7.48
CA ARG A 113 7.97 9.04 -6.72
C ARG A 113 9.28 9.29 -7.44
N LYS A 114 9.91 8.24 -7.95
CA LYS A 114 11.15 8.36 -8.68
C LYS A 114 10.97 9.20 -9.94
N GLY A 115 9.89 8.95 -10.68
CA GLY A 115 9.58 9.73 -11.87
C GLY A 115 9.38 11.20 -11.57
N THR A 116 8.74 11.52 -10.44
CA THR A 116 8.56 12.89 -10.02
C THR A 116 9.89 13.57 -9.69
N ILE A 117 10.76 12.87 -8.96
CA ILE A 117 12.08 13.40 -8.63
C ILE A 117 12.89 13.65 -9.89
N ASP A 118 12.91 12.69 -10.80
CA ASP A 118 13.65 12.81 -12.05
C ASP A 118 13.14 13.99 -12.88
N ARG A 119 11.83 14.20 -12.92
CA ARG A 119 11.24 15.29 -13.66
C ARG A 119 11.60 16.65 -13.06
N ILE A 120 11.57 16.75 -11.73
CA ILE A 120 11.93 17.99 -11.04
C ILE A 120 13.40 18.32 -11.29
N THR A 121 14.27 17.32 -11.21
CA THR A 121 15.70 17.51 -11.49
C THR A 121 15.92 18.00 -12.93
N ALA A 122 15.25 17.36 -13.88
CA ALA A 122 15.37 17.76 -15.29
C ALA A 122 14.88 19.19 -15.51
N MET A 123 13.80 19.58 -14.86
CA MET A 123 13.26 20.93 -14.97
C MET A 123 14.24 21.94 -14.39
N SER A 124 14.84 21.63 -13.25
CA SER A 124 15.82 22.53 -12.63
C SER A 124 17.04 22.71 -13.52
N ASP A 125 17.51 21.66 -14.14
CA ASP A 125 18.64 21.75 -15.07
C ASP A 125 18.30 22.58 -16.29
N LEU A 126 17.10 22.42 -16.84
CA LEU A 126 16.66 23.21 -17.97
C LEU A 126 16.53 24.67 -17.61
N GLU A 127 16.02 24.98 -16.44
CA GLU A 127 15.86 26.34 -15.98
C GLU A 127 17.22 27.02 -15.81
N LEU A 128 18.18 26.33 -15.19
CA LEU A 128 19.52 26.86 -15.04
C LEU A 128 20.16 27.10 -16.38
N GLY A 129 20.01 26.18 -17.32
CA GLY A 129 20.55 26.32 -18.67
C GLY A 129 19.94 27.52 -19.39
N TYR A 130 18.64 27.70 -19.25
CA TYR A 130 17.94 28.82 -19.87
C TYR A 130 18.42 30.13 -19.30
N GLN A 131 18.55 30.23 -17.98
CA GLN A 131 19.03 31.44 -17.33
C GLN A 131 20.46 31.77 -17.70
N ALA A 132 21.31 30.73 -17.78
CA ALA A 132 22.70 30.95 -18.21
C ALA A 132 22.77 31.46 -19.64
N LEU A 133 21.93 30.91 -20.51
CA LEU A 133 21.89 31.34 -21.91
C LEU A 133 21.48 32.81 -22.05
N LEU A 134 20.52 33.24 -21.26
CA LEU A 134 20.05 34.61 -21.26
C LEU A 134 20.96 35.56 -20.49
N GLY A 135 21.95 35.04 -19.76
CA GLY A 135 22.79 35.85 -18.92
C GLY A 135 22.07 36.46 -17.74
N THR A 136 21.01 35.82 -17.27
CA THR A 136 20.15 36.41 -16.24
C THR A 136 20.33 35.75 -14.88
N LEU A 137 21.36 34.91 -14.69
CA LEU A 137 21.60 34.32 -13.38
C LEU A 137 21.93 35.44 -12.39
N PRO A 138 21.09 35.65 -11.38
CA PRO A 138 21.34 36.76 -10.45
C PRO A 138 22.59 36.51 -9.62
N PRO A 139 23.43 37.50 -9.42
CA PRO A 139 24.64 37.31 -8.62
C PRO A 139 24.37 36.90 -7.18
N GLY A 140 23.28 37.32 -6.63
CA GLY A 140 22.95 36.99 -5.25
C GLY A 140 22.24 35.68 -5.07
N ARG A 141 22.21 34.89 -6.09
CA ARG A 141 21.45 33.66 -6.04
C ARG A 141 22.11 32.53 -5.32
N SER A 142 23.29 32.59 -5.17
CA SER A 142 24.05 31.55 -4.52
C SER A 142 23.50 31.15 -3.15
#